data_f4936fe83222d18823916b2a4a1fc553
#
_entry.id   f4936fe83222d18823916b2a4a1fc553
#
_cell.length_a   1.000
_cell.length_b   1.000
_cell.length_c   1.000
_cell.angle_alpha   90.00
_cell.angle_beta   90.00
_cell.angle_gamma   90.00
#
_symmetry.space_group_name_H-M   'P 1'
#
loop_
_entity.id
_entity.type
_entity.pdbx_description
1 polymer ?
#
loop_
_entity_poly.entity_id
_entity_poly.type
_entity_poly.pdbx_seq_one_letter_code
_entity_poly.pdbx_strand_id
1 'polypeptide(L)'
;MVKRDYERLKEVRCEMLTVNLGGTAIGTAINVSPAYLSNVVPTLAKITGYPLKQAEDLFDATENLDGFVMVSGALKACAVDLSKMCNDLRLLSSGPRTGFGEINLPARQNGSSIMPGKVNPVIPEVVSQVAFHVIGNDTAITMAAEAGQMELNAFEPVVFYSLFDSIDTLKEAVETLTKNCIHGITANEAHCRSLVDKSVGISTALCPYLGYKESADIAKTALRENKSVREIVLERKLMSEADLEHVLNPEMMTEVHFEQRKAM
;
A
#
# COMPACT_ATOMS: atom_id res chain seq x y z
N MET A 1 0.31 5.26 4.43
CA MET A 1 0.02 4.53 3.20
C MET A 1 -1.46 4.23 3.13
N VAL A 2 -2.02 3.20 3.72
CA VAL A 2 -3.45 2.77 3.62
C VAL A 2 -4.48 3.90 3.85
N LYS A 3 -4.25 4.82 4.82
CA LYS A 3 -5.13 5.97 5.01
C LYS A 3 -5.17 6.89 3.78
N ARG A 4 -4.03 7.11 3.11
CA ARG A 4 -4.01 7.91 1.87
C ARG A 4 -4.72 7.21 0.72
N ASP A 5 -4.64 5.87 0.65
CA ASP A 5 -5.36 5.11 -0.37
C ASP A 5 -6.86 5.19 -0.17
N TYR A 6 -7.31 5.09 1.08
CA TYR A 6 -8.73 5.29 1.42
C TYR A 6 -9.23 6.68 0.99
N GLU A 7 -8.51 7.76 1.31
CA GLU A 7 -8.90 9.11 0.90
C GLU A 7 -8.88 9.25 -0.64
N ARG A 8 -7.87 8.73 -1.32
CA ARG A 8 -7.77 8.73 -2.79
C ARG A 8 -8.96 8.00 -3.44
N LEU A 9 -9.30 6.81 -2.96
CA LEU A 9 -10.45 6.05 -3.45
C LEU A 9 -11.78 6.77 -3.18
N LYS A 10 -11.87 7.47 -2.05
CA LYS A 10 -13.04 8.29 -1.73
C LYS A 10 -13.17 9.50 -2.66
N GLU A 11 -12.06 10.15 -2.98
CA GLU A 11 -12.02 11.31 -3.88
C GLU A 11 -12.39 10.93 -5.30
N VAL A 12 -11.80 9.89 -5.88
CA VAL A 12 -12.07 9.49 -7.28
C VAL A 12 -13.49 8.98 -7.51
N ARG A 13 -14.26 8.68 -6.47
CA ARG A 13 -15.68 8.36 -6.59
C ARG A 13 -16.49 9.44 -7.29
N CYS A 14 -16.06 10.70 -7.22
CA CYS A 14 -16.78 11.80 -7.87
C CYS A 14 -16.79 11.67 -9.40
N GLU A 15 -15.77 11.01 -9.99
CA GLU A 15 -15.72 10.75 -11.43
C GLU A 15 -16.91 9.91 -11.92
N MET A 16 -17.44 9.04 -11.05
CA MET A 16 -18.58 8.17 -11.35
C MET A 16 -19.95 8.82 -11.09
N LEU A 17 -20.00 10.09 -10.70
CA LEU A 17 -21.25 10.79 -10.39
C LEU A 17 -21.81 11.58 -11.57
N THR A 18 -21.04 11.74 -12.63
CA THR A 18 -21.49 12.37 -13.88
C THR A 18 -21.77 11.27 -14.91
N VAL A 19 -22.94 11.32 -15.52
CA VAL A 19 -23.41 10.26 -16.42
C VAL A 19 -23.92 10.83 -17.76
N ASN A 20 -23.74 10.05 -18.82
CA ASN A 20 -24.20 10.36 -20.18
C ASN A 20 -25.67 9.98 -20.43
N LEU A 21 -26.42 9.57 -19.41
CA LEU A 21 -27.79 9.04 -19.56
C LEU A 21 -28.71 10.05 -20.21
N GLY A 22 -29.35 9.63 -21.29
CA GLY A 22 -30.19 10.49 -22.13
C GLY A 22 -29.52 10.93 -23.44
N GLY A 23 -28.17 10.79 -23.54
CA GLY A 23 -27.40 11.11 -24.76
C GLY A 23 -27.76 10.25 -25.98
N THR A 24 -28.33 9.07 -25.75
CA THR A 24 -28.64 8.05 -26.77
C THR A 24 -27.35 7.47 -27.43
N ALA A 25 -27.35 7.31 -28.74
CA ALA A 25 -26.26 6.55 -29.40
C ALA A 25 -24.90 7.26 -29.38
N ILE A 26 -24.88 8.56 -29.57
CA ILE A 26 -23.65 9.36 -29.74
C ILE A 26 -23.72 10.73 -29.02
N GLY A 27 -24.52 10.85 -27.99
CA GLY A 27 -24.64 12.09 -27.21
C GLY A 27 -25.62 13.14 -27.75
N THR A 28 -26.30 12.89 -28.89
CA THR A 28 -27.20 13.85 -29.53
C THR A 28 -28.60 13.92 -28.92
N ALA A 29 -28.94 13.02 -28.02
CA ALA A 29 -30.30 12.83 -27.49
C ALA A 29 -31.36 12.64 -28.60
N ILE A 30 -30.98 12.06 -29.74
CA ILE A 30 -31.84 11.82 -30.87
C ILE A 30 -33.06 10.97 -30.48
N ASN A 31 -34.25 11.37 -30.90
CA ASN A 31 -35.55 10.74 -30.61
C ASN A 31 -35.94 10.73 -29.12
N VAL A 32 -35.33 11.56 -28.31
CA VAL A 32 -35.65 11.73 -26.89
C VAL A 32 -36.51 12.93 -26.68
N SER A 33 -37.59 12.81 -25.89
CA SER A 33 -38.42 13.98 -25.54
C SER A 33 -37.66 14.90 -24.57
N PRO A 34 -37.87 16.23 -24.64
CA PRO A 34 -37.25 17.15 -23.66
C PRO A 34 -37.59 16.80 -22.21
N ALA A 35 -38.82 16.33 -21.98
CA ALA A 35 -39.27 15.91 -20.64
C ALA A 35 -38.49 14.68 -20.12
N TYR A 36 -38.19 13.72 -20.98
CA TYR A 36 -37.33 12.57 -20.58
C TYR A 36 -35.91 13.04 -20.27
N LEU A 37 -35.30 13.81 -21.18
CA LEU A 37 -33.94 14.28 -21.03
C LEU A 37 -33.70 15.04 -19.71
N SER A 38 -34.64 15.92 -19.36
CA SER A 38 -34.57 16.72 -18.13
C SER A 38 -34.84 15.93 -16.84
N ASN A 39 -35.51 14.79 -16.90
CA ASN A 39 -35.93 14.05 -15.70
C ASN A 39 -35.23 12.74 -15.46
N VAL A 40 -34.57 12.13 -16.47
CA VAL A 40 -34.02 10.78 -16.35
C VAL A 40 -32.93 10.69 -15.30
N VAL A 41 -31.93 11.59 -15.29
CA VAL A 41 -30.85 11.60 -14.31
C VAL A 41 -31.33 12.00 -12.91
N PRO A 42 -32.14 13.04 -12.71
CA PRO A 42 -32.75 13.34 -11.41
C PRO A 42 -33.56 12.17 -10.84
N THR A 43 -34.29 11.44 -11.70
CA THR A 43 -35.03 10.25 -11.28
C THR A 43 -34.10 9.14 -10.85
N LEU A 44 -33.03 8.84 -11.61
CA LEU A 44 -32.04 7.86 -11.27
C LEU A 44 -31.34 8.24 -9.96
N ALA A 45 -30.94 9.49 -9.76
CA ALA A 45 -30.34 9.98 -8.53
C ALA A 45 -31.27 9.74 -7.32
N LYS A 46 -32.59 10.00 -7.48
CA LYS A 46 -33.57 9.73 -6.42
C LYS A 46 -33.71 8.23 -6.11
N ILE A 47 -33.72 7.38 -7.12
CA ILE A 47 -33.84 5.90 -6.95
C ILE A 47 -32.60 5.32 -6.28
N THR A 48 -31.39 5.74 -6.69
CA THR A 48 -30.13 5.19 -6.22
C THR A 48 -29.65 5.82 -4.92
N GLY A 49 -30.12 7.02 -4.58
CA GLY A 49 -29.63 7.82 -3.46
C GLY A 49 -28.26 8.46 -3.71
N TYR A 50 -27.68 8.29 -4.90
CA TYR A 50 -26.42 8.95 -5.27
C TYR A 50 -26.70 10.33 -5.90
N PRO A 51 -25.83 11.34 -5.68
CA PRO A 51 -26.00 12.68 -6.24
C PRO A 51 -25.54 12.72 -7.71
N LEU A 52 -26.18 11.90 -8.54
CA LEU A 52 -25.86 11.80 -9.96
C LEU A 52 -26.24 13.10 -10.69
N LYS A 53 -25.38 13.48 -11.64
CA LYS A 53 -25.58 14.64 -12.52
C LYS A 53 -25.49 14.19 -13.98
N GLN A 54 -26.30 14.80 -14.83
CA GLN A 54 -26.12 14.65 -16.27
C GLN A 54 -24.86 15.40 -16.70
N ALA A 55 -24.09 14.83 -17.60
CA ALA A 55 -22.95 15.49 -18.19
C ALA A 55 -23.37 16.78 -18.91
N GLU A 56 -22.53 17.81 -18.85
CA GLU A 56 -22.74 19.07 -19.54
C GLU A 56 -22.63 18.86 -21.05
N ASP A 57 -21.66 18.08 -21.49
CA ASP A 57 -21.50 17.61 -22.86
C ASP A 57 -21.75 16.10 -22.91
N LEU A 58 -22.86 15.71 -23.55
CA LEU A 58 -23.24 14.31 -23.69
C LEU A 58 -22.44 13.56 -24.76
N PHE A 59 -21.84 14.29 -25.72
CA PHE A 59 -20.91 13.69 -26.68
C PHE A 59 -19.64 13.25 -25.96
N ASP A 60 -19.01 14.16 -25.23
CA ASP A 60 -17.83 13.91 -24.44
C ASP A 60 -18.04 12.71 -23.50
N ALA A 61 -19.12 12.74 -22.73
CA ALA A 61 -19.44 11.67 -21.76
C ALA A 61 -19.87 10.34 -22.41
N THR A 62 -20.11 10.30 -23.71
CA THR A 62 -20.42 9.05 -24.44
C THR A 62 -19.15 8.44 -25.05
N GLU A 63 -18.19 9.24 -25.47
CA GLU A 63 -16.97 8.75 -26.13
C GLU A 63 -15.80 8.54 -25.15
N ASN A 64 -15.66 9.41 -24.14
CA ASN A 64 -14.51 9.42 -23.24
C ASN A 64 -14.74 8.60 -21.98
N LEU A 65 -13.73 7.80 -21.62
CA LEU A 65 -13.74 6.87 -20.47
C LEU A 65 -12.65 7.21 -19.45
N ASP A 66 -12.12 8.42 -19.47
CA ASP A 66 -11.03 8.89 -18.59
C ASP A 66 -11.39 8.83 -17.11
N GLY A 67 -12.66 9.08 -16.74
CA GLY A 67 -13.15 8.88 -15.38
C GLY A 67 -12.95 7.46 -14.86
N PHE A 68 -13.17 6.44 -15.71
CA PHE A 68 -12.89 5.04 -15.35
C PHE A 68 -11.40 4.76 -15.23
N VAL A 69 -10.55 5.40 -16.06
CA VAL A 69 -9.10 5.32 -15.95
C VAL A 69 -8.61 5.93 -14.63
N MET A 70 -9.19 7.05 -14.19
CA MET A 70 -8.88 7.66 -12.91
C MET A 70 -9.20 6.74 -11.72
N VAL A 71 -10.38 6.11 -11.74
CA VAL A 71 -10.76 5.14 -10.70
C VAL A 71 -9.84 3.92 -10.71
N SER A 72 -9.56 3.37 -11.89
CA SER A 72 -8.63 2.25 -12.07
C SER A 72 -7.22 2.59 -11.57
N GLY A 73 -6.71 3.78 -11.89
CA GLY A 73 -5.43 4.27 -11.41
C GLY A 73 -5.34 4.37 -9.88
N ALA A 74 -6.45 4.75 -9.23
CA ALA A 74 -6.51 4.78 -7.76
C ALA A 74 -6.52 3.37 -7.15
N LEU A 75 -7.24 2.42 -7.76
CA LEU A 75 -7.21 1.00 -7.37
C LEU A 75 -5.81 0.41 -7.54
N LYS A 76 -5.15 0.68 -8.67
CA LYS A 76 -3.75 0.29 -8.92
C LYS A 76 -2.81 0.83 -7.85
N ALA A 77 -2.92 2.10 -7.48
CA ALA A 77 -2.07 2.68 -6.42
C ALA A 77 -2.26 1.97 -5.08
N CYS A 78 -3.51 1.68 -4.70
CA CYS A 78 -3.83 0.89 -3.51
C CYS A 78 -3.24 -0.54 -3.60
N ALA A 79 -3.38 -1.21 -4.74
CA ALA A 79 -2.85 -2.55 -4.98
C ALA A 79 -1.31 -2.59 -4.83
N VAL A 80 -0.60 -1.60 -5.39
CA VAL A 80 0.86 -1.46 -5.25
C VAL A 80 1.26 -1.32 -3.78
N ASP A 81 0.57 -0.47 -3.03
CA ASP A 81 0.85 -0.23 -1.61
C ASP A 81 0.59 -1.49 -0.77
N LEU A 82 -0.49 -2.22 -1.03
CA LEU A 82 -0.81 -3.49 -0.36
C LEU A 82 0.23 -4.58 -0.69
N SER A 83 0.63 -4.70 -1.96
CA SER A 83 1.66 -5.66 -2.36
C SER A 83 3.01 -5.35 -1.70
N LYS A 84 3.40 -4.08 -1.62
CA LYS A 84 4.61 -3.66 -0.92
C LYS A 84 4.57 -4.05 0.56
N MET A 85 3.46 -3.79 1.24
CA MET A 85 3.27 -4.20 2.63
C MET A 85 3.36 -5.73 2.80
N CYS A 86 2.73 -6.48 1.91
CA CYS A 86 2.79 -7.93 1.92
C CYS A 86 4.21 -8.48 1.71
N ASN A 87 5.00 -7.84 0.85
CA ASN A 87 6.40 -8.20 0.66
C ASN A 87 7.22 -8.00 1.94
N ASP A 88 6.99 -6.89 2.67
CA ASP A 88 7.64 -6.65 3.95
C ASP A 88 7.23 -7.71 4.99
N LEU A 89 5.93 -8.00 5.11
CA LEU A 89 5.44 -9.02 6.03
C LEU A 89 6.06 -10.41 5.75
N ARG A 90 6.18 -10.78 4.47
CA ARG A 90 6.82 -12.04 4.06
C ARG A 90 8.30 -12.06 4.41
N LEU A 91 9.00 -10.96 4.20
CA LEU A 91 10.43 -10.84 4.49
C LEU A 91 10.68 -10.90 6.00
N LEU A 92 9.97 -10.10 6.79
CA LEU A 92 10.10 -10.05 8.25
C LEU A 92 9.75 -11.40 8.92
N SER A 93 8.81 -12.16 8.35
CA SER A 93 8.41 -13.48 8.85
C SER A 93 9.24 -14.64 8.30
N SER A 94 10.24 -14.37 7.45
CA SER A 94 11.06 -15.42 6.84
C SER A 94 11.88 -16.18 7.87
N GLY A 95 12.06 -17.48 7.67
CA GLY A 95 12.79 -18.33 8.60
C GLY A 95 12.20 -19.73 8.71
N PRO A 96 12.19 -20.36 9.89
CA PRO A 96 12.33 -19.78 11.25
C PRO A 96 13.77 -19.51 11.73
N ARG A 97 14.78 -20.16 11.18
CA ARG A 97 16.18 -20.02 11.68
C ARG A 97 17.13 -19.35 10.71
N THR A 98 16.85 -19.42 9.41
CA THR A 98 17.70 -18.94 8.32
C THR A 98 17.11 -17.75 7.57
N GLY A 99 16.23 -17.01 8.19
CA GLY A 99 15.62 -15.79 7.68
C GLY A 99 15.61 -14.71 8.76
N PHE A 100 14.84 -13.64 8.53
CA PHE A 100 14.76 -12.54 9.49
C PHE A 100 14.07 -12.95 10.79
N GLY A 101 12.95 -13.67 10.73
CA GLY A 101 12.27 -14.20 11.91
C GLY A 101 11.87 -13.14 12.94
N GLU A 102 11.63 -11.91 12.51
CA GLU A 102 11.31 -10.79 13.40
C GLU A 102 9.84 -10.80 13.86
N ILE A 103 8.97 -11.32 13.01
CA ILE A 103 7.53 -11.47 13.30
C ILE A 103 7.05 -12.87 12.95
N ASN A 104 5.92 -13.28 13.54
CA ASN A 104 5.22 -14.50 13.16
C ASN A 104 3.87 -14.14 12.55
N LEU A 105 3.56 -14.73 11.40
CA LEU A 105 2.26 -14.65 10.76
C LEU A 105 1.40 -15.85 11.17
N PRO A 106 0.06 -15.71 11.23
CA PRO A 106 -0.82 -16.82 11.50
C PRO A 106 -0.69 -17.92 10.43
N ALA A 107 -0.48 -19.16 10.85
CA ALA A 107 -0.47 -20.32 9.96
C ALA A 107 -1.89 -20.57 9.45
N ARG A 108 -2.10 -20.57 8.11
CA ARG A 108 -3.41 -20.77 7.49
C ARG A 108 -3.54 -22.05 6.68
N GLN A 109 -2.41 -22.60 6.26
CA GLN A 109 -2.36 -23.91 5.60
C GLN A 109 -1.00 -24.57 5.80
N ASN A 110 -0.94 -25.88 5.57
CA ASN A 110 0.31 -26.60 5.50
C ASN A 110 1.12 -26.11 4.29
N GLY A 111 2.38 -25.75 4.51
CA GLY A 111 3.24 -25.23 3.43
C GLY A 111 3.75 -26.27 2.45
N SER A 112 3.67 -27.56 2.79
CA SER A 112 4.15 -28.65 1.96
C SER A 112 3.62 -29.99 2.45
N SER A 113 3.33 -30.91 1.53
CA SER A 113 3.05 -32.32 1.84
C SER A 113 4.32 -33.15 2.07
N ILE A 114 5.50 -32.61 1.68
CA ILE A 114 6.81 -33.32 1.71
C ILE A 114 7.67 -32.84 2.88
N MET A 115 7.54 -31.58 3.29
CA MET A 115 8.34 -30.97 4.35
C MET A 115 7.50 -30.77 5.62
N PRO A 116 7.59 -31.66 6.62
CA PRO A 116 6.84 -31.52 7.86
C PRO A 116 7.15 -30.21 8.57
N GLY A 117 6.10 -29.53 9.02
CA GLY A 117 6.24 -28.27 9.78
C GLY A 117 6.49 -27.02 8.92
N LYS A 118 6.57 -27.14 7.58
CA LYS A 118 6.67 -25.97 6.72
C LYS A 118 5.36 -25.18 6.72
N VAL A 119 5.46 -23.88 6.98
CA VAL A 119 4.36 -22.92 6.86
C VAL A 119 4.76 -21.84 5.88
N ASN A 120 3.88 -21.53 4.90
CA ASN A 120 4.09 -20.45 3.95
C ASN A 120 3.21 -19.23 4.34
N PRO A 121 3.65 -18.01 4.05
CA PRO A 121 2.88 -16.79 4.27
C PRO A 121 1.83 -16.58 3.17
N VAL A 122 0.91 -17.54 3.01
CA VAL A 122 -0.01 -17.65 1.87
C VAL A 122 -0.97 -16.47 1.73
N ILE A 123 -1.35 -15.83 2.85
CA ILE A 123 -2.25 -14.68 2.78
C ILE A 123 -1.56 -13.46 2.14
N PRO A 124 -0.36 -13.03 2.58
CA PRO A 124 0.41 -12.02 1.84
C PRO A 124 0.70 -12.41 0.38
N GLU A 125 0.91 -13.69 0.09
CA GLU A 125 1.15 -14.17 -1.28
C GLU A 125 -0.06 -13.98 -2.18
N VAL A 126 -1.26 -14.34 -1.73
CA VAL A 126 -2.48 -14.16 -2.53
C VAL A 126 -2.81 -12.68 -2.72
N VAL A 127 -2.59 -11.83 -1.71
CA VAL A 127 -2.79 -10.38 -1.84
C VAL A 127 -1.86 -9.79 -2.89
N SER A 128 -0.60 -10.23 -2.93
CA SER A 128 0.34 -9.79 -3.98
C SER A 128 -0.10 -10.25 -5.37
N GLN A 129 -0.65 -11.47 -5.52
CA GLN A 129 -1.17 -11.95 -6.80
C GLN A 129 -2.40 -11.15 -7.25
N VAL A 130 -3.32 -10.83 -6.33
CA VAL A 130 -4.44 -9.93 -6.62
C VAL A 130 -3.94 -8.55 -7.05
N ALA A 131 -2.93 -8.02 -6.38
CA ALA A 131 -2.34 -6.73 -6.78
C ALA A 131 -1.78 -6.76 -8.20
N PHE A 132 -1.09 -7.84 -8.60
CA PHE A 132 -0.58 -8.00 -9.98
C PHE A 132 -1.72 -8.06 -10.99
N HIS A 133 -2.81 -8.73 -10.64
CA HIS A 133 -4.00 -8.81 -11.48
C HIS A 133 -4.66 -7.43 -11.67
N VAL A 134 -4.85 -6.67 -10.58
CA VAL A 134 -5.39 -5.29 -10.64
C VAL A 134 -4.51 -4.37 -11.48
N ILE A 135 -3.18 -4.49 -11.37
CA ILE A 135 -2.23 -3.71 -12.19
C ILE A 135 -2.37 -4.09 -13.67
N GLY A 136 -2.54 -5.38 -13.99
CA GLY A 136 -2.79 -5.84 -15.35
C GLY A 136 -4.11 -5.32 -15.92
N ASN A 137 -5.18 -5.37 -15.13
CA ASN A 137 -6.49 -4.84 -15.48
C ASN A 137 -6.45 -3.32 -15.75
N ASP A 138 -5.71 -2.55 -14.96
CA ASP A 138 -5.53 -1.11 -15.19
C ASP A 138 -4.90 -0.81 -16.56
N THR A 139 -3.94 -1.62 -16.98
CA THR A 139 -3.37 -1.49 -18.33
C THR A 139 -4.41 -1.79 -19.41
N ALA A 140 -5.21 -2.84 -19.23
CA ALA A 140 -6.28 -3.17 -20.17
C ALA A 140 -7.35 -2.06 -20.24
N ILE A 141 -7.75 -1.49 -19.10
CA ILE A 141 -8.70 -0.36 -19.02
C ILE A 141 -8.13 0.85 -19.74
N THR A 142 -6.87 1.20 -19.50
CA THR A 142 -6.20 2.33 -20.16
C THR A 142 -6.18 2.17 -21.68
N MET A 143 -5.83 0.99 -22.18
CA MET A 143 -5.80 0.70 -23.61
C MET A 143 -7.20 0.70 -24.24
N ALA A 144 -8.20 0.18 -23.53
CA ALA A 144 -9.58 0.17 -23.98
C ALA A 144 -10.18 1.59 -24.02
N ALA A 145 -9.84 2.43 -23.05
CA ALA A 145 -10.28 3.83 -23.04
C ALA A 145 -9.67 4.64 -24.20
N GLU A 146 -8.38 4.42 -24.50
CA GLU A 146 -7.67 5.09 -25.61
C GLU A 146 -8.18 4.64 -26.98
N ALA A 147 -8.65 3.40 -27.11
CA ALA A 147 -9.03 2.80 -28.38
C ALA A 147 -10.43 3.25 -28.90
N GLY A 148 -11.15 4.14 -28.20
CA GLY A 148 -12.37 4.75 -28.67
C GLY A 148 -12.15 5.51 -30.00
N GLN A 149 -13.20 5.58 -30.85
CA GLN A 149 -13.12 6.27 -32.13
C GLN A 149 -14.30 7.20 -32.30
N MET A 150 -14.01 8.47 -32.55
CA MET A 150 -15.01 9.49 -32.80
C MET A 150 -15.97 9.59 -31.60
N GLU A 151 -17.28 9.49 -31.82
CA GLU A 151 -18.31 9.71 -30.80
C GLU A 151 -18.70 8.46 -29.99
N LEU A 152 -17.90 7.36 -30.06
CA LEU A 152 -18.23 6.10 -29.40
C LEU A 152 -16.98 5.31 -28.99
N ASN A 153 -17.03 4.72 -27.80
CA ASN A 153 -16.06 3.71 -27.40
C ASN A 153 -16.71 2.33 -27.34
N ALA A 154 -16.33 1.46 -28.31
CA ALA A 154 -16.84 0.09 -28.41
C ALA A 154 -16.22 -0.89 -27.38
N PHE A 155 -15.23 -0.43 -26.58
CA PHE A 155 -14.48 -1.28 -25.65
C PHE A 155 -14.93 -1.16 -24.19
N GLU A 156 -16.03 -0.44 -23.92
CA GLU A 156 -16.66 -0.36 -22.59
C GLU A 156 -16.82 -1.73 -21.89
N PRO A 157 -17.20 -2.82 -22.56
CA PRO A 157 -17.33 -4.13 -21.91
C PRO A 157 -16.05 -4.60 -21.25
N VAL A 158 -14.89 -4.34 -21.84
CA VAL A 158 -13.57 -4.68 -21.24
C VAL A 158 -13.29 -3.77 -20.03
N VAL A 159 -13.60 -2.48 -20.15
CA VAL A 159 -13.42 -1.51 -19.06
C VAL A 159 -14.24 -1.92 -17.84
N PHE A 160 -15.55 -2.16 -18.01
CA PHE A 160 -16.44 -2.53 -16.92
C PHE A 160 -16.08 -3.87 -16.30
N TYR A 161 -15.82 -4.89 -17.12
CA TYR A 161 -15.40 -6.20 -16.62
C TYR A 161 -14.14 -6.09 -15.76
N SER A 162 -13.08 -5.47 -16.30
CA SER A 162 -11.79 -5.36 -15.61
C SER A 162 -11.88 -4.47 -14.36
N LEU A 163 -12.70 -3.41 -14.40
CA LEU A 163 -12.85 -2.52 -13.26
C LEU A 163 -13.62 -3.20 -12.11
N PHE A 164 -14.76 -3.85 -12.39
CA PHE A 164 -15.54 -4.53 -11.36
C PHE A 164 -14.78 -5.72 -10.78
N ASP A 165 -14.12 -6.51 -11.61
CA ASP A 165 -13.26 -7.60 -11.17
C ASP A 165 -12.12 -7.10 -10.26
N SER A 166 -11.49 -5.98 -10.60
CA SER A 166 -10.47 -5.34 -9.76
C SER A 166 -11.01 -4.86 -8.42
N ILE A 167 -12.21 -4.27 -8.38
CA ILE A 167 -12.85 -3.81 -7.15
C ILE A 167 -13.18 -5.02 -6.25
N ASP A 168 -13.80 -6.04 -6.79
CA ASP A 168 -14.26 -7.19 -6.02
C ASP A 168 -13.08 -8.00 -5.49
N THR A 169 -12.10 -8.31 -6.32
CA THR A 169 -10.92 -9.09 -5.91
C THR A 169 -10.06 -8.32 -4.91
N LEU A 170 -9.87 -7.01 -5.08
CA LEU A 170 -9.10 -6.18 -4.15
C LEU A 170 -9.81 -6.06 -2.79
N LYS A 171 -11.14 -5.91 -2.78
CA LYS A 171 -11.95 -5.89 -1.56
C LYS A 171 -11.76 -7.18 -0.77
N GLU A 172 -11.90 -8.35 -1.41
CA GLU A 172 -11.73 -9.65 -0.77
C GLU A 172 -10.27 -9.87 -0.30
N ALA A 173 -9.28 -9.36 -1.04
CA ALA A 173 -7.88 -9.39 -0.65
C ALA A 173 -7.62 -8.58 0.63
N VAL A 174 -8.19 -7.37 0.75
CA VAL A 174 -8.09 -6.54 1.95
C VAL A 174 -8.76 -7.20 3.15
N GLU A 175 -9.93 -7.79 2.93
CA GLU A 175 -10.68 -8.48 3.98
C GLU A 175 -9.91 -9.70 4.51
N THR A 176 -9.42 -10.56 3.62
CA THR A 176 -8.64 -11.73 4.00
C THR A 176 -7.30 -11.36 4.64
N LEU A 177 -6.61 -10.32 4.13
CA LEU A 177 -5.38 -9.81 4.73
C LEU A 177 -5.62 -9.38 6.18
N THR A 178 -6.68 -8.62 6.41
CA THR A 178 -7.02 -8.12 7.74
C THR A 178 -7.34 -9.26 8.70
N LYS A 179 -8.29 -10.14 8.33
CA LYS A 179 -8.82 -11.19 9.22
C LYS A 179 -7.85 -12.35 9.41
N ASN A 180 -7.14 -12.72 8.34
CA ASN A 180 -6.37 -13.96 8.30
C ASN A 180 -4.86 -13.79 8.43
N CYS A 181 -4.37 -12.55 8.40
CA CYS A 181 -2.96 -12.24 8.58
C CYS A 181 -2.75 -11.19 9.68
N ILE A 182 -3.20 -9.94 9.47
CA ILE A 182 -2.91 -8.83 10.39
C ILE A 182 -3.41 -9.12 11.81
N HIS A 183 -4.64 -9.64 11.96
CA HIS A 183 -5.19 -10.07 13.25
C HIS A 183 -4.53 -11.35 13.75
N GLY A 184 -3.32 -11.32 14.16
CA GLY A 184 -2.63 -12.47 14.73
C GLY A 184 -1.14 -12.44 14.49
N ILE A 185 -0.63 -11.33 13.98
CA ILE A 185 0.82 -11.08 13.94
C ILE A 185 1.33 -10.95 15.35
N THR A 186 2.45 -11.62 15.65
CA THR A 186 3.20 -11.48 16.89
C THR A 186 4.64 -11.11 16.60
N ALA A 187 5.27 -10.34 17.48
CA ALA A 187 6.69 -10.00 17.38
C ALA A 187 7.57 -11.00 18.12
N ASN A 188 8.75 -11.28 17.59
CA ASN A 188 9.81 -12.03 18.27
C ASN A 188 10.72 -11.03 18.99
N GLU A 189 10.24 -10.42 20.06
CA GLU A 189 10.86 -9.26 20.73
C GLU A 189 12.32 -9.48 21.11
N ALA A 190 12.64 -10.60 21.76
CA ALA A 190 14.02 -10.91 22.16
C ALA A 190 14.97 -11.04 20.95
N HIS A 191 14.48 -11.58 19.84
CA HIS A 191 15.24 -11.69 18.60
C HIS A 191 15.44 -10.30 17.98
N CYS A 192 14.39 -9.50 17.86
CA CYS A 192 14.47 -8.13 17.36
C CYS A 192 15.46 -7.30 18.19
N ARG A 193 15.40 -7.39 19.52
CA ARG A 193 16.35 -6.72 20.41
C ARG A 193 17.79 -7.16 20.13
N SER A 194 18.05 -8.47 20.00
CA SER A 194 19.37 -8.99 19.67
C SER A 194 19.89 -8.48 18.32
N LEU A 195 19.04 -8.30 17.32
CA LEU A 195 19.43 -7.74 16.01
C LEU A 195 19.84 -6.27 16.13
N VAL A 196 19.08 -5.48 16.89
CA VAL A 196 19.41 -4.07 17.16
C VAL A 196 20.74 -3.97 17.91
N ASP A 197 20.93 -4.72 19.00
CA ASP A 197 22.13 -4.68 19.81
C ASP A 197 23.41 -5.09 19.04
N LYS A 198 23.27 -5.97 18.04
CA LYS A 198 24.37 -6.38 17.15
C LYS A 198 24.58 -5.46 15.95
N SER A 199 23.63 -4.58 15.67
CA SER A 199 23.73 -3.69 14.52
C SER A 199 24.76 -2.61 14.76
N VAL A 200 25.69 -2.43 13.83
CA VAL A 200 26.60 -1.28 13.85
C VAL A 200 25.93 0.03 13.47
N GLY A 201 24.74 -0.02 12.85
CA GLY A 201 23.94 1.14 12.48
C GLY A 201 23.51 2.00 13.67
N ILE A 202 23.41 1.39 14.87
CA ILE A 202 23.07 2.14 16.11
C ILE A 202 24.15 3.16 16.49
N SER A 203 25.39 3.04 15.96
CA SER A 203 26.44 4.04 16.18
C SER A 203 26.03 5.45 15.69
N THR A 204 25.06 5.56 14.80
CA THR A 204 24.51 6.85 14.35
C THR A 204 23.90 7.64 15.52
N ALA A 205 23.31 6.98 16.51
CA ALA A 205 22.78 7.62 17.71
C ALA A 205 23.85 8.27 18.58
N LEU A 206 25.09 7.86 18.43
CA LEU A 206 26.25 8.45 19.15
C LEU A 206 26.75 9.76 18.52
N CYS A 207 26.41 10.04 17.26
CA CYS A 207 26.93 11.21 16.54
C CYS A 207 26.69 12.55 17.24
N PRO A 208 25.54 12.83 17.87
CA PRO A 208 25.32 14.07 18.60
C PRO A 208 26.24 14.27 19.82
N TYR A 209 26.75 13.17 20.38
CA TYR A 209 27.54 13.18 21.62
C TYR A 209 29.05 13.06 21.37
N LEU A 210 29.46 12.19 20.45
CA LEU A 210 30.87 11.85 20.18
C LEU A 210 31.37 12.45 18.85
N GLY A 211 30.47 12.97 18.03
CA GLY A 211 30.76 13.43 16.68
C GLY A 211 30.84 12.28 15.66
N TYR A 212 30.71 12.64 14.39
CA TYR A 212 30.66 11.67 13.27
C TYR A 212 31.93 10.81 13.17
N LYS A 213 33.11 11.42 13.31
CA LYS A 213 34.39 10.71 13.11
C LYS A 213 34.60 9.59 14.13
N GLU A 214 34.34 9.87 15.42
CA GLU A 214 34.46 8.86 16.47
C GLU A 214 33.40 7.78 16.34
N SER A 215 32.14 8.15 16.06
CA SER A 215 31.04 7.19 15.84
C SER A 215 31.32 6.27 14.65
N ALA A 216 31.91 6.78 13.58
CA ALA A 216 32.31 5.98 12.43
C ALA A 216 33.49 5.03 12.74
N ASP A 217 34.43 5.44 13.59
CA ASP A 217 35.56 4.59 14.03
C ASP A 217 35.06 3.47 14.95
N ILE A 218 34.14 3.80 15.86
CA ILE A 218 33.47 2.79 16.72
C ILE A 218 32.78 1.72 15.86
N ALA A 219 32.00 2.11 14.86
CA ALA A 219 31.33 1.17 13.96
C ALA A 219 32.30 0.25 13.21
N LYS A 220 33.39 0.83 12.66
CA LYS A 220 34.45 0.05 11.97
C LYS A 220 35.16 -0.90 12.91
N THR A 221 35.43 -0.47 14.13
CA THR A 221 36.11 -1.31 15.15
C THR A 221 35.19 -2.43 15.59
N ALA A 222 33.93 -2.17 15.84
CA ALA A 222 32.91 -3.17 16.18
C ALA A 222 32.84 -4.28 15.14
N LEU A 223 32.80 -3.93 13.85
CA LEU A 223 32.85 -4.92 12.76
C LEU A 223 34.16 -5.73 12.72
N ARG A 224 35.31 -5.06 12.84
CA ARG A 224 36.61 -5.69 12.76
C ARG A 224 36.85 -6.66 13.91
N GLU A 225 36.40 -6.31 15.11
CA GLU A 225 36.64 -7.09 16.34
C GLU A 225 35.50 -8.04 16.69
N ASN A 226 34.40 -8.03 15.87
CA ASN A 226 33.17 -8.79 16.11
C ASN A 226 32.58 -8.52 17.50
N LYS A 227 32.58 -7.23 17.90
CA LYS A 227 32.01 -6.72 19.14
C LYS A 227 30.80 -5.85 18.85
N SER A 228 29.94 -5.65 19.84
CA SER A 228 28.86 -4.68 19.75
C SER A 228 29.39 -3.24 19.86
N VAL A 229 28.64 -2.28 19.33
CA VAL A 229 28.90 -0.85 19.50
C VAL A 229 29.00 -0.48 20.99
N ARG A 230 28.14 -1.07 21.83
CA ARG A 230 28.12 -0.90 23.28
C ARG A 230 29.45 -1.30 23.92
N GLU A 231 29.96 -2.47 23.60
CA GLU A 231 31.24 -2.99 24.14
C GLU A 231 32.39 -2.04 23.79
N ILE A 232 32.50 -1.58 22.56
CA ILE A 232 33.57 -0.67 22.13
C ILE A 232 33.49 0.68 22.86
N VAL A 233 32.28 1.25 23.02
CA VAL A 233 32.13 2.53 23.75
C VAL A 233 32.53 2.42 25.20
N LEU A 234 32.16 1.32 25.88
CA LEU A 234 32.50 1.07 27.30
C LEU A 234 33.98 0.75 27.47
N GLU A 235 34.59 -0.09 26.62
CA GLU A 235 36.03 -0.39 26.65
C GLU A 235 36.87 0.87 26.49
N ARG A 236 36.45 1.78 25.60
CA ARG A 236 37.14 3.06 25.37
C ARG A 236 36.79 4.13 26.40
N LYS A 237 35.86 3.86 27.30
CA LYS A 237 35.37 4.81 28.34
C LYS A 237 34.88 6.14 27.75
N LEU A 238 34.24 6.10 26.60
CA LEU A 238 33.77 7.30 25.87
C LEU A 238 32.47 7.86 26.46
N MET A 239 31.70 7.04 27.16
CA MET A 239 30.43 7.40 27.77
C MET A 239 30.16 6.55 29.01
N SER A 240 29.38 7.05 29.96
CA SER A 240 28.93 6.23 31.09
C SER A 240 27.94 5.16 30.62
N GLU A 241 27.84 4.04 31.37
CA GLU A 241 26.90 2.97 31.03
C GLU A 241 25.44 3.48 31.04
N ALA A 242 25.09 4.37 31.98
CA ALA A 242 23.77 4.94 32.09
C ALA A 242 23.40 5.84 30.89
N ASP A 243 24.36 6.71 30.47
CA ASP A 243 24.14 7.57 29.30
C ASP A 243 24.05 6.73 28.02
N LEU A 244 24.90 5.70 27.91
CA LEU A 244 24.91 4.81 26.75
C LEU A 244 23.61 4.03 26.63
N GLU A 245 23.05 3.55 27.75
CA GLU A 245 21.75 2.88 27.76
C GLU A 245 20.62 3.80 27.26
N HIS A 246 20.65 5.05 27.70
CA HIS A 246 19.70 6.05 27.26
C HIS A 246 19.83 6.36 25.76
N VAL A 247 21.03 6.59 25.26
CA VAL A 247 21.31 6.94 23.86
C VAL A 247 21.01 5.80 22.90
N LEU A 248 21.29 4.54 23.28
CA LEU A 248 21.05 3.36 22.46
C LEU A 248 19.68 2.71 22.72
N ASN A 249 18.81 3.34 23.50
CA ASN A 249 17.43 2.86 23.65
C ASN A 249 16.67 2.99 22.32
N PRO A 250 16.10 1.89 21.77
CA PRO A 250 15.32 1.92 20.53
C PRO A 250 14.16 2.94 20.53
N GLU A 251 13.49 3.14 21.65
CA GLU A 251 12.42 4.14 21.79
C GLU A 251 12.95 5.55 21.51
N MET A 252 14.10 5.90 22.11
CA MET A 252 14.75 7.21 21.89
C MET A 252 15.23 7.39 20.45
N MET A 253 15.72 6.32 19.82
CA MET A 253 16.21 6.37 18.44
C MET A 253 15.07 6.50 17.41
N THR A 254 13.86 6.07 17.75
CA THR A 254 12.69 6.09 16.84
C THR A 254 11.76 7.27 17.08
N GLU A 255 11.90 8.01 18.20
CA GLU A 255 11.15 9.25 18.42
C GLU A 255 11.56 10.34 17.45
N VAL A 256 10.57 10.99 16.83
CA VAL A 256 10.80 12.12 15.95
C VAL A 256 10.78 13.41 16.78
N HIS A 257 11.94 13.85 17.23
CA HIS A 257 12.10 15.11 17.97
C HIS A 257 12.07 16.31 17.03
N PHE A 258 10.88 16.86 16.76
CA PHE A 258 10.72 18.02 15.87
C PHE A 258 11.36 19.32 16.44
N GLU A 259 11.52 19.43 17.75
CA GLU A 259 12.05 20.64 18.41
C GLU A 259 13.57 20.81 18.21
N GLN A 260 14.32 19.73 18.10
CA GLN A 260 15.77 19.78 17.90
C GLN A 260 16.19 20.14 16.47
N ARG A 261 15.31 20.03 15.48
CA ARG A 261 15.59 20.41 14.09
C ARG A 261 15.59 21.91 13.82
N LYS A 262 15.14 22.72 14.77
CA LYS A 262 15.16 24.20 14.65
C LYS A 262 16.45 24.84 15.19
N ALA A 263 17.34 24.08 15.80
CA ALA A 263 18.58 24.56 16.43
C ALA A 263 19.86 24.15 15.66
N MET A 264 19.75 23.51 14.50
CA MET A 264 20.80 23.29 13.51
C MET A 264 20.48 24.13 12.27
#